data_1b6d778dabdd39ebc11f75be670ac8ef
#
_entry.id   1b6d778dabdd39ebc11f75be670ac8ef
#
_cell.length_a   1.000
_cell.length_b   1.000
_cell.length_c   1.000
_cell.angle_alpha   90.00
_cell.angle_beta   90.00
_cell.angle_gamma   90.00
#
_symmetry.space_group_name_H-M   'P 1'
#
loop_
_entity.id
_entity.type
_entity.pdbx_description
1 polymer ?
#
loop_
_entity_poly.entity_id
_entity_poly.type
_entity_poly.pdbx_seq_one_letter_code
_entity_poly.pdbx_strand_id
1 'polypeptide(L)'
;MCIRDSPIHQIHYLEEFVKRPPRDIRAIMVGDRIVAAIHRTSENGNWKTNMALGGVATECKVTPEMEEMCIKAKKAVQGDIVGVDLMESDERGLVVHEVNNTTEYKNTVRVCGVDIPSLMLDYAVKLVR
;
A
#
# COMPACT_ATOMS: atom_id res chain seq x y z
N MET A 1 10.07 -8.75 -0.58
CA MET A 1 11.20 -9.19 0.28
C MET A 1 11.90 -10.36 -0.41
N CYS A 2 13.18 -10.23 -0.76
CA CYS A 2 13.93 -11.34 -1.35
C CYS A 2 14.60 -12.12 -0.22
N ILE A 3 14.13 -13.31 0.07
CA ILE A 3 14.79 -14.24 0.97
C ILE A 3 15.93 -14.88 0.15
N ARG A 4 17.18 -14.60 0.50
CA ARG A 4 18.33 -15.32 -0.05
C ARG A 4 18.46 -16.67 0.63
N ASP A 5 18.50 -17.71 -0.18
CA ASP A 5 18.60 -19.08 0.24
C ASP A 5 19.93 -19.37 0.95
N SER A 6 19.85 -19.62 2.26
CA SER A 6 20.87 -20.35 2.99
C SER A 6 20.28 -21.68 3.42
N PRO A 7 20.86 -22.83 3.06
CA PRO A 7 20.20 -24.13 3.23
C PRO A 7 20.04 -24.59 4.68
N ILE A 8 20.49 -23.85 5.68
CA ILE A 8 20.53 -24.32 7.06
C ILE A 8 19.76 -23.46 8.07
N HIS A 9 19.36 -22.20 7.71
CA HIS A 9 18.62 -21.30 8.60
C HIS A 9 17.58 -20.47 7.83
N GLN A 10 16.64 -21.14 7.13
CA GLN A 10 15.58 -20.45 6.40
C GLN A 10 14.40 -20.19 7.34
N ILE A 11 14.09 -18.91 7.55
CA ILE A 11 12.78 -18.52 8.08
C ILE A 11 11.83 -18.46 6.88
N HIS A 12 10.89 -19.38 6.82
CA HIS A 12 9.84 -19.39 5.81
C HIS A 12 8.68 -18.51 6.29
N TYR A 13 8.38 -17.47 5.51
CA TYR A 13 7.18 -16.67 5.68
C TYR A 13 6.15 -17.14 4.66
N LEU A 14 5.05 -17.71 5.15
CA LEU A 14 3.99 -18.28 4.33
C LEU A 14 2.71 -17.47 4.51
N GLU A 15 2.12 -17.05 3.41
CA GLU A 15 0.83 -16.38 3.38
C GLU A 15 -0.11 -17.13 2.44
N GLU A 16 -1.41 -16.99 2.69
CA GLU A 16 -2.43 -17.47 1.77
C GLU A 16 -2.32 -16.75 0.43
N PHE A 17 -2.36 -17.51 -0.67
CA PHE A 17 -2.41 -16.92 -2.00
C PHE A 17 -3.81 -16.35 -2.26
N VAL A 18 -3.91 -15.04 -2.40
CA VAL A 18 -5.15 -14.33 -2.76
C VAL A 18 -5.30 -14.33 -4.27
N LYS A 19 -6.32 -15.03 -4.78
CA LYS A 19 -6.68 -14.97 -6.20
C LYS A 19 -7.24 -13.57 -6.51
N ARG A 20 -6.61 -12.87 -7.44
CA ARG A 20 -6.88 -11.45 -7.76
C ARG A 20 -6.36 -11.08 -9.15
N PRO A 21 -6.80 -9.96 -9.73
CA PRO A 21 -6.16 -9.36 -10.90
C PRO A 21 -4.64 -9.13 -10.64
N PRO A 22 -3.79 -9.07 -11.68
CA PRO A 22 -2.34 -8.88 -11.53
C PRO A 22 -2.01 -7.43 -11.15
N ARG A 23 -2.72 -6.90 -10.17
CA ARG A 23 -2.55 -5.57 -9.60
C ARG A 23 -2.83 -5.57 -8.10
N ASP A 24 -2.33 -4.56 -7.44
CA ASP A 24 -2.68 -4.20 -6.08
C ASP A 24 -2.88 -2.68 -5.96
N ILE A 25 -3.35 -2.24 -4.81
CA ILE A 25 -3.59 -0.84 -4.51
C ILE A 25 -2.64 -0.42 -3.39
N ARG A 26 -1.90 0.69 -3.61
CA ARG A 26 -1.18 1.39 -2.56
C ARG A 26 -1.94 2.65 -2.18
N ALA A 27 -2.47 2.70 -0.96
CA ALA A 27 -3.12 3.87 -0.39
C ALA A 27 -2.18 4.55 0.61
N ILE A 28 -1.97 5.86 0.46
CA ILE A 28 -1.18 6.65 1.40
C ILE A 28 -2.13 7.35 2.37
N MET A 29 -1.97 7.07 3.65
CA MET A 29 -2.73 7.69 4.72
C MET A 29 -1.92 8.74 5.46
N VAL A 30 -2.55 9.88 5.70
CA VAL A 30 -2.04 10.93 6.60
C VAL A 30 -3.18 11.28 7.56
N GLY A 31 -3.00 10.97 8.82
CA GLY A 31 -4.10 11.00 9.79
C GLY A 31 -5.21 10.01 9.41
N ASP A 32 -6.45 10.42 9.51
CA ASP A 32 -7.62 9.56 9.30
C ASP A 32 -8.19 9.61 7.87
N ARG A 33 -7.36 9.94 6.86
CA ARG A 33 -7.81 9.97 5.46
C ARG A 33 -6.76 9.41 4.50
N ILE A 34 -7.21 8.87 3.39
CA ILE A 34 -6.36 8.55 2.25
C ILE A 34 -6.11 9.85 1.48
N VAL A 35 -4.85 10.27 1.40
CA VAL A 35 -4.45 11.49 0.65
C VAL A 35 -4.20 11.22 -0.83
N ALA A 36 -3.81 10.00 -1.18
CA ALA A 36 -3.64 9.52 -2.54
C ALA A 36 -3.63 7.99 -2.59
N ALA A 37 -4.07 7.42 -3.70
CA ALA A 37 -3.99 5.98 -3.95
C ALA A 37 -3.64 5.69 -5.41
N ILE A 38 -2.89 4.61 -5.63
CA ILE A 38 -2.52 4.13 -6.96
C ILE A 38 -2.76 2.63 -7.10
N HIS A 39 -3.14 2.20 -8.29
CA HIS A 39 -2.98 0.81 -8.71
C HIS A 39 -1.54 0.58 -9.15
N ARG A 40 -0.97 -0.54 -8.73
CA ARG A 40 0.31 -1.05 -9.22
C ARG A 40 0.03 -2.32 -10.01
N THR A 41 0.23 -2.29 -11.32
CA THR A 41 -0.07 -3.40 -12.22
C THR A 41 1.23 -4.01 -12.72
N SER A 42 1.31 -5.34 -12.72
CA SER A 42 2.44 -6.06 -13.31
C SER A 42 2.25 -6.20 -14.82
N GLU A 43 3.20 -5.70 -15.61
CA GLU A 43 3.15 -5.82 -17.08
C GLU A 43 3.26 -7.25 -17.58
N ASN A 44 3.88 -8.14 -16.84
CA ASN A 44 4.17 -9.52 -17.27
C ASN A 44 3.16 -10.55 -16.73
N GLY A 45 2.02 -10.13 -16.20
CA GLY A 45 1.05 -11.04 -15.57
C GLY A 45 1.57 -11.76 -14.32
N ASN A 46 2.75 -11.39 -13.84
CA ASN A 46 3.30 -11.92 -12.61
C ASN A 46 2.45 -11.48 -11.41
N TRP A 47 2.26 -12.38 -10.47
CA TRP A 47 1.57 -12.07 -9.21
C TRP A 47 2.30 -11.01 -8.35
N LYS A 48 3.62 -10.79 -8.60
CA LYS A 48 4.41 -9.74 -7.95
C LYS A 48 4.21 -8.41 -8.69
N THR A 49 3.60 -7.46 -8.03
CA THR A 49 3.28 -6.11 -8.53
C THR A 49 4.35 -5.06 -8.19
N ASN A 50 5.56 -5.50 -7.83
CA ASN A 50 6.65 -4.61 -7.44
C ASN A 50 7.04 -3.65 -8.57
N MET A 51 6.96 -2.34 -8.29
CA MET A 51 7.39 -1.27 -9.20
C MET A 51 8.85 -1.39 -9.66
N ALA A 52 9.72 -1.98 -8.82
CA ALA A 52 11.12 -2.26 -9.14
C ALA A 52 11.31 -3.28 -10.29
N LEU A 53 10.25 -4.01 -10.66
CA LEU A 53 10.25 -5.03 -11.72
C LEU A 53 9.51 -4.57 -12.99
N GLY A 54 9.30 -3.24 -13.18
CA GLY A 54 8.65 -2.69 -14.37
C GLY A 54 7.13 -2.56 -14.26
N GLY A 55 6.58 -2.53 -13.04
CA GLY A 55 5.15 -2.30 -12.83
C GLY A 55 4.68 -0.90 -13.25
N VAL A 56 3.46 -0.81 -13.79
CA VAL A 56 2.82 0.47 -14.15
C VAL A 56 1.97 0.95 -12.98
N ALA A 57 2.16 2.23 -12.60
CA ALA A 57 1.33 2.91 -11.63
C ALA A 57 0.27 3.76 -12.34
N THR A 58 -0.98 3.62 -11.95
CA THR A 58 -2.10 4.45 -12.39
C THR A 58 -2.87 4.97 -11.18
N GLU A 59 -3.52 6.13 -11.32
CA GLU A 59 -4.35 6.66 -10.23
C GLU A 59 -5.49 5.70 -9.87
N CYS A 60 -5.70 5.52 -8.57
CA CYS A 60 -6.80 4.73 -8.03
C CYS A 60 -7.82 5.66 -7.37
N LYS A 61 -9.08 5.57 -7.80
CA LYS A 61 -10.16 6.32 -7.16
C LYS A 61 -10.44 5.75 -5.77
N VAL A 62 -10.30 6.57 -4.75
CA VAL A 62 -10.61 6.20 -3.37
C VAL A 62 -12.11 5.99 -3.21
N THR A 63 -12.51 4.84 -2.63
CA THR A 63 -13.90 4.53 -2.29
C THR A 63 -14.10 4.62 -0.77
N PRO A 64 -15.34 4.84 -0.29
CA PRO A 64 -15.64 4.82 1.15
C PRO A 64 -15.23 3.51 1.83
N GLU A 65 -15.38 2.37 1.14
CA GLU A 65 -14.95 1.05 1.64
C GLU A 65 -13.44 1.00 1.85
N MET A 66 -12.66 1.50 0.87
CA MET A 66 -11.20 1.59 1.00
C MET A 66 -10.80 2.45 2.18
N GLU A 67 -11.44 3.62 2.34
CA GLU A 67 -11.12 4.55 3.40
C GLU A 67 -11.41 3.94 4.79
N GLU A 68 -12.58 3.31 4.97
CA GLU A 68 -12.93 2.62 6.21
C GLU A 68 -11.94 1.50 6.55
N MET A 69 -11.58 0.69 5.56
CA MET A 69 -10.63 -0.41 5.71
C MET A 69 -9.23 0.09 6.08
N CYS A 70 -8.73 1.11 5.40
CA CYS A 70 -7.43 1.71 5.68
C CYS A 70 -7.39 2.36 7.07
N ILE A 71 -8.47 3.02 7.52
CA ILE A 71 -8.57 3.58 8.87
C ILE A 71 -8.48 2.46 9.92
N LYS A 72 -9.19 1.35 9.72
CA LYS A 72 -9.12 0.19 10.63
C LYS A 72 -7.72 -0.42 10.66
N ALA A 73 -7.09 -0.61 9.51
CA ALA A 73 -5.73 -1.15 9.40
C ALA A 73 -4.71 -0.24 10.08
N LYS A 74 -4.76 1.07 9.83
CA LYS A 74 -3.92 2.08 10.47
C LYS A 74 -4.06 2.05 12.01
N LYS A 75 -5.28 2.01 12.51
CA LYS A 75 -5.56 1.96 13.95
C LYS A 75 -5.00 0.70 14.60
N ALA A 76 -5.09 -0.45 13.93
CA ALA A 76 -4.56 -1.71 14.44
C ALA A 76 -3.05 -1.69 14.67
N VAL A 77 -2.30 -0.92 13.87
CA VAL A 77 -0.84 -0.75 14.01
C VAL A 77 -0.45 0.53 14.74
N GLN A 78 -1.41 1.33 15.21
CA GLN A 78 -1.21 2.61 15.89
C GLN A 78 -0.34 3.59 15.08
N GLY A 79 -0.48 3.57 13.76
CA GLY A 79 0.26 4.44 12.86
C GLY A 79 -0.49 5.74 12.57
N ASP A 80 0.21 6.85 12.35
CA ASP A 80 -0.37 8.14 11.95
C ASP A 80 -0.20 8.41 10.46
N ILE A 81 0.97 8.08 9.93
CA ILE A 81 1.30 8.18 8.51
C ILE A 81 1.74 6.79 8.06
N VAL A 82 0.95 6.17 7.18
CA VAL A 82 1.21 4.80 6.74
C VAL A 82 0.85 4.61 5.26
N GLY A 83 1.51 3.66 4.63
CA GLY A 83 1.07 3.09 3.37
C GLY A 83 0.31 1.80 3.63
N VAL A 84 -0.90 1.68 3.11
CA VAL A 84 -1.70 0.45 3.19
C VAL A 84 -1.75 -0.18 1.82
N ASP A 85 -1.32 -1.42 1.73
CA ASP A 85 -1.42 -2.22 0.51
C ASP A 85 -2.67 -3.08 0.56
N LEU A 86 -3.51 -2.93 -0.45
CA LEU A 86 -4.79 -3.62 -0.58
C LEU A 86 -4.80 -4.52 -1.81
N MET A 87 -5.50 -5.63 -1.72
CA MET A 87 -5.76 -6.54 -2.82
C MET A 87 -7.26 -6.64 -3.10
N GLU A 88 -7.63 -6.71 -4.37
CA GLU A 88 -9.00 -6.96 -4.81
C GLU A 88 -9.19 -8.47 -4.97
N SER A 89 -9.59 -9.17 -3.92
CA SER A 89 -9.83 -10.61 -3.96
C SER A 89 -11.07 -10.95 -4.77
N ASP A 90 -10.98 -11.94 -5.67
CA ASP A 90 -12.12 -12.43 -6.45
C ASP A 90 -13.24 -13.00 -5.55
N GLU A 91 -12.90 -13.50 -4.37
CA GLU A 91 -13.83 -14.21 -3.48
C GLU A 91 -14.29 -13.37 -2.29
N ARG A 92 -13.43 -12.46 -1.79
CA ARG A 92 -13.65 -11.73 -0.52
C ARG A 92 -13.78 -10.22 -0.70
N GLY A 93 -13.69 -9.72 -1.94
CA GLY A 93 -13.64 -8.29 -2.21
C GLY A 93 -12.30 -7.68 -1.76
N LEU A 94 -12.33 -6.48 -1.19
CA LEU A 94 -11.13 -5.78 -0.78
C LEU A 94 -10.52 -6.39 0.50
N VAL A 95 -9.21 -6.67 0.49
CA VAL A 95 -8.47 -7.20 1.64
C VAL A 95 -7.19 -6.41 1.89
N VAL A 96 -6.79 -6.25 3.16
CA VAL A 96 -5.50 -5.65 3.52
C VAL A 96 -4.42 -6.71 3.37
N HIS A 97 -3.35 -6.38 2.64
CA HIS A 97 -2.17 -7.21 2.50
C HIS A 97 -1.10 -6.84 3.54
N GLU A 98 -0.71 -5.56 3.57
CA GLU A 98 0.27 -5.08 4.55
C GLU A 98 0.07 -3.60 4.89
N VAL A 99 0.65 -3.18 6.02
CA VAL A 99 0.72 -1.78 6.44
C VAL A 99 2.18 -1.41 6.64
N ASN A 100 2.62 -0.37 5.93
CA ASN A 100 4.00 0.11 5.93
C ASN A 100 4.13 1.42 6.71
N ASN A 101 5.01 1.47 7.71
CA ASN A 101 5.32 2.68 8.48
C ASN A 101 6.27 3.63 7.75
N THR A 102 7.07 3.11 6.81
CA THR A 102 7.97 3.91 5.96
C THR A 102 7.54 3.70 4.51
N THR A 103 6.53 4.45 4.10
CA THR A 103 5.93 4.25 2.77
C THR A 103 6.69 5.03 1.70
N GLU A 104 7.00 4.36 0.61
CA GLU A 104 7.50 5.00 -0.60
C GLU A 104 6.34 5.64 -1.36
N TYR A 105 6.42 6.94 -1.66
CA TYR A 105 5.35 7.73 -2.26
C TYR A 105 5.74 8.43 -3.59
N LYS A 106 6.97 8.28 -4.09
CA LYS A 106 7.42 8.97 -5.33
C LYS A 106 6.52 8.70 -6.52
N ASN A 107 6.16 7.44 -6.73
CA ASN A 107 5.27 7.06 -7.82
C ASN A 107 3.86 7.60 -7.61
N THR A 108 3.38 7.63 -6.37
CA THR A 108 2.06 8.18 -6.04
C THR A 108 2.00 9.68 -6.28
N VAL A 109 3.01 10.44 -5.87
CA VAL A 109 3.14 11.88 -6.17
C VAL A 109 3.13 12.12 -7.69
N ARG A 110 3.93 11.34 -8.43
CA ARG A 110 4.04 11.49 -9.90
C ARG A 110 2.72 11.24 -10.61
N VAL A 111 1.95 10.24 -10.15
CA VAL A 111 0.70 9.81 -10.81
C VAL A 111 -0.48 10.65 -10.38
N CYS A 112 -0.63 10.93 -9.08
CA CYS A 112 -1.78 11.64 -8.52
C CYS A 112 -1.59 13.17 -8.46
N GLY A 113 -0.36 13.68 -8.63
CA GLY A 113 -0.07 15.12 -8.55
C GLY A 113 -0.27 15.73 -7.15
N VAL A 114 -0.34 14.90 -6.10
CA VAL A 114 -0.56 15.35 -4.72
C VAL A 114 0.78 15.56 -4.01
N ASP A 115 0.96 16.70 -3.36
CA ASP A 115 2.15 17.00 -2.54
C ASP A 115 2.06 16.28 -1.18
N ILE A 116 2.32 14.98 -1.22
CA ILE A 116 2.29 14.11 -0.03
C ILE A 116 3.28 14.58 1.06
N PRO A 117 4.55 14.97 0.75
CA PRO A 117 5.47 15.46 1.76
C PRO A 117 4.95 16.64 2.57
N SER A 118 4.37 17.65 1.90
CA SER A 118 3.78 18.80 2.60
C SER A 118 2.62 18.38 3.51
N LEU A 119 1.75 17.48 3.05
CA LEU A 119 0.65 16.96 3.89
C LEU A 119 1.15 16.20 5.13
N MET A 120 2.23 15.42 4.99
CA MET A 120 2.87 14.74 6.12
C MET A 120 3.45 15.72 7.13
N LEU A 121 4.15 16.77 6.66
CA LEU A 121 4.71 17.82 7.52
C LEU A 121 3.61 18.59 8.25
N ASP A 122 2.58 19.01 7.54
CA ASP A 122 1.45 19.73 8.13
C ASP A 122 0.76 18.91 9.22
N TYR A 123 0.60 17.61 8.99
CA TYR A 123 0.05 16.71 9.98
C TYR A 123 0.97 16.57 11.20
N ALA A 124 2.26 16.36 10.99
CA ALA A 124 3.24 16.24 12.08
C ALA A 124 3.30 17.52 12.95
N VAL A 125 3.25 18.69 12.32
CA VAL A 125 3.22 19.99 13.04
C VAL A 125 1.95 20.11 13.91
N LYS A 126 0.80 19.60 13.45
CA LYS A 126 -0.45 19.62 14.25
C LYS A 126 -0.42 18.71 15.46
N LEU A 127 0.33 17.59 15.39
CA LEU A 127 0.46 16.65 16.50
C LEU A 127 1.29 17.19 17.68
N VAL A 128 2.25 18.11 17.41
CA VAL A 128 3.14 18.66 18.44
C VAL A 128 2.70 20.02 18.98
N ARG A 129 1.58 20.55 18.51
CA ARG A 129 0.92 21.77 19.03
C ARG A 129 -0.19 21.45 19.99
#